data_f3a99c29257a5f351f151283517eef9d
#
_entry.id   f3a99c29257a5f351f151283517eef9d
#
_cell.length_a   1.000
_cell.length_b   1.000
_cell.length_c   1.000
_cell.angle_alpha   90.00
_cell.angle_beta   90.00
_cell.angle_gamma   90.00
#
_symmetry.space_group_name_H-M   'P 1'
#
loop_
_entity.id
_entity.type
_entity.pdbx_description
1 polymer ?
#
loop_
_entity_poly.entity_id
_entity_poly.type
_entity_poly.pdbx_seq_one_letter_code
_entity_poly.pdbx_strand_id
1 'polypeptide(L)'
;MPCILLWPIATAFHGMYLSICSAIENTVIMKGMNHGSQPKLYKAIGKHKNPRDIYAAKLMSRGVITQDVLDEMETIYKETLEEKLEDARLASNTVITPFMQDQWTGYQRAKQKDMLEPVDTSIELKKLDAIAATLTELPSDKKFLRKTERLVKDRKAMYFERNQLDWAMGELLAYGALLSEGHDVRISGQDVERGTFSHRHAVMKVEDSEEEVVLLNSLNKSQGRFNIFNSSLSEYGVMGYDYGFAMASPNALTIWEAQFGDFSNGAQIMIDQYLSSAEDKWKMQNGLVLFLPHGYEGQGAEHSSARMERYLQLCAKDNMFVADVTTPANLFHMLRRQLKSSYRKPLVVFTPKSLLRHPMAVSSKEALATGEFMPLFDDESVQAKAVKTLVLCTGKFYYDLLDARTAKKRHDVALVRLEQLFPLPKRELEALFAKYADAELVWAQEEPRNMGAYGHLLLHLPQARDFRVASRRFYGAPAAGSSTRSKRGHQEIIEYVFDKTKDNMR
;
A
#
# COMPACT_ATOMS: atom_id res chain seq x y z
N MET A 1 19.15 7.18 20.95
CA MET A 1 17.97 7.25 21.83
C MET A 1 18.01 8.38 22.87
N PRO A 2 18.11 9.66 22.54
CA PRO A 2 17.88 10.72 23.52
C PRO A 2 16.61 11.57 23.32
N CYS A 3 15.85 11.35 22.22
CA CYS A 3 14.71 12.23 21.94
C CYS A 3 13.37 11.81 22.57
N ILE A 4 13.24 10.61 23.13
CA ILE A 4 11.96 10.09 23.63
C ILE A 4 11.66 10.50 25.08
N LEU A 5 12.64 11.02 25.82
CA LEU A 5 12.46 11.42 27.23
C LEU A 5 12.09 12.89 27.43
N LEU A 6 11.87 13.67 26.37
CA LEU A 6 11.57 15.12 26.47
C LEU A 6 10.09 15.50 26.40
N TRP A 7 9.19 14.56 26.19
CA TRP A 7 7.77 14.83 25.97
C TRP A 7 6.91 15.25 27.20
N PRO A 8 7.24 14.99 28.45
CA PRO A 8 6.40 15.42 29.58
C PRO A 8 6.63 16.84 30.10
N ILE A 9 7.47 17.67 29.48
CA ILE A 9 7.83 19.00 30.02
C ILE A 9 7.24 20.16 29.19
N ALA A 10 6.04 20.00 28.67
CA ALA A 10 5.41 20.92 27.72
C ALA A 10 4.72 22.17 28.36
N THR A 11 5.17 22.71 29.48
CA THR A 11 4.51 23.89 30.10
C THR A 11 5.37 25.13 30.33
N ALA A 12 6.56 25.22 29.73
CA ALA A 12 7.37 26.44 29.81
C ALA A 12 7.96 26.79 28.42
N PHE A 13 7.17 27.39 27.56
CA PHE A 13 7.50 27.68 26.15
C PHE A 13 8.85 28.38 25.91
N HIS A 14 9.26 29.30 26.79
CA HIS A 14 10.53 30.01 26.65
C HIS A 14 11.78 29.20 27.07
N GLY A 15 11.65 28.41 28.15
CA GLY A 15 12.75 27.55 28.61
C GLY A 15 13.01 26.37 27.69
N MET A 16 11.97 25.83 27.08
CA MET A 16 12.06 24.70 26.16
C MET A 16 12.74 25.10 24.84
N TYR A 17 12.46 26.28 24.31
CA TYR A 17 13.08 26.77 23.07
C TYR A 17 14.61 26.95 23.22
N LEU A 18 15.05 27.53 24.33
CA LEU A 18 16.46 27.67 24.66
C LEU A 18 17.15 26.32 24.91
N SER A 19 16.47 25.39 25.53
CA SER A 19 17.00 24.03 25.75
C SER A 19 17.15 23.23 24.47
N ILE A 20 16.19 23.33 23.55
CA ILE A 20 16.26 22.70 22.22
C ILE A 20 17.39 23.32 21.40
N CYS A 21 17.53 24.65 21.41
CA CYS A 21 18.62 25.33 20.72
C CYS A 21 19.99 24.95 21.28
N SER A 22 20.13 24.81 22.61
CA SER A 22 21.37 24.35 23.24
C SER A 22 21.72 22.89 22.91
N ALA A 23 20.73 22.02 22.80
CA ALA A 23 20.95 20.64 22.36
C ALA A 23 21.34 20.55 20.88
N ILE A 24 20.78 21.39 20.02
CA ILE A 24 21.09 21.47 18.59
C ILE A 24 22.51 22.02 18.34
N GLU A 25 22.97 22.96 19.16
CA GLU A 25 24.31 23.55 19.04
C GLU A 25 25.44 22.51 19.20
N ASN A 26 25.19 21.45 19.95
CA ASN A 26 26.14 20.36 20.16
C ASN A 26 26.10 19.26 19.07
N THR A 27 25.18 19.35 18.11
CA THR A 27 25.14 18.40 16.98
C THR A 27 25.95 18.94 15.78
N VAL A 28 26.67 18.04 15.13
CA VAL A 28 27.69 18.30 14.07
C VAL A 28 27.18 19.15 12.90
N ILE A 29 25.87 19.21 12.68
CA ILE A 29 25.26 19.85 11.49
C ILE A 29 25.20 21.39 11.58
N MET A 30 25.29 21.99 12.76
CA MET A 30 25.04 23.42 12.96
C MET A 30 26.25 24.22 13.45
N LYS A 31 27.41 23.59 13.64
CA LYS A 31 28.63 24.30 14.06
C LYS A 31 29.15 25.22 12.94
N GLY A 32 28.94 26.52 13.07
CA GLY A 32 29.63 27.53 12.28
C GLY A 32 28.76 28.50 11.48
N MET A 33 27.49 28.22 11.23
CA MET A 33 26.67 29.08 10.34
C MET A 33 25.80 30.12 11.07
N ASN A 34 25.43 29.89 12.33
CA ASN A 34 24.36 30.65 12.98
C ASN A 34 24.81 31.81 13.88
N HIS A 35 26.05 31.83 14.34
CA HIS A 35 26.57 32.94 15.15
C HIS A 35 26.50 34.30 14.42
N GLY A 36 26.68 34.32 13.10
CA GLY A 36 26.59 35.51 12.26
C GLY A 36 25.17 36.02 12.03
N SER A 37 24.20 35.11 11.93
CA SER A 37 22.81 35.46 11.63
C SER A 37 21.97 35.82 12.86
N GLN A 38 22.31 35.24 14.03
CA GLN A 38 21.53 35.42 15.27
C GLN A 38 22.45 35.65 16.50
N PRO A 39 23.32 36.66 16.49
CA PRO A 39 24.38 36.81 17.49
C PRO A 39 23.87 37.01 18.94
N LYS A 40 22.72 37.66 19.11
CA LYS A 40 22.09 37.83 20.44
C LYS A 40 21.57 36.52 21.00
N LEU A 41 20.93 35.69 20.14
CA LEU A 41 20.40 34.38 20.54
C LEU A 41 21.54 33.44 20.93
N TYR A 42 22.60 33.35 20.14
CA TYR A 42 23.75 32.49 20.46
C TYR A 42 24.53 32.93 21.70
N LYS A 43 24.59 34.26 21.98
CA LYS A 43 25.10 34.75 23.28
C LYS A 43 24.24 34.33 24.46
N ALA A 44 22.91 34.24 24.28
CA ALA A 44 22.01 33.75 25.31
C ALA A 44 22.14 32.23 25.48
N ILE A 45 22.21 31.48 24.38
CA ILE A 45 22.39 30.00 24.37
C ILE A 45 23.69 29.61 25.09
N GLY A 46 24.81 30.30 24.76
CA GLY A 46 26.12 30.03 25.39
C GLY A 46 26.21 30.34 26.90
N LYS A 47 25.25 31.14 27.41
CA LYS A 47 25.12 31.42 28.87
C LYS A 47 24.08 30.51 29.56
N HIS A 48 23.27 29.77 28.77
CA HIS A 48 22.25 28.90 29.30
C HIS A 48 22.85 27.60 29.83
N LYS A 49 22.47 27.19 31.03
CA LYS A 49 22.92 25.93 31.60
C LYS A 49 22.38 24.74 30.77
N ASN A 50 23.19 23.68 30.70
CA ASN A 50 22.76 22.45 30.03
C ASN A 50 21.46 21.92 30.66
N PRO A 51 20.49 21.43 29.87
CA PRO A 51 19.26 20.82 30.40
C PRO A 51 19.51 19.74 31.45
N ARG A 52 20.56 18.95 31.29
CA ARG A 52 21.00 17.95 32.28
C ARG A 52 21.30 18.60 33.63
N ASP A 53 22.09 19.69 33.65
CA ASP A 53 22.50 20.33 34.89
C ASP A 53 21.33 21.01 35.60
N ILE A 54 20.39 21.57 34.82
CA ILE A 54 19.15 22.15 35.38
C ILE A 54 18.30 21.04 36.01
N TYR A 55 18.18 19.90 35.36
CA TYR A 55 17.39 18.78 35.87
C TYR A 55 18.06 18.09 37.05
N ALA A 56 19.36 17.90 37.02
CA ALA A 56 20.13 17.36 38.15
C ALA A 56 19.99 18.26 39.40
N ALA A 57 20.14 19.57 39.27
CA ALA A 57 19.94 20.52 40.35
C ALA A 57 18.50 20.45 40.95
N LYS A 58 17.50 20.26 40.08
CA LYS A 58 16.10 20.07 40.51
C LYS A 58 15.91 18.76 41.27
N LEU A 59 16.53 17.67 40.85
CA LEU A 59 16.45 16.39 41.57
C LEU A 59 17.18 16.44 42.94
N MET A 60 18.36 17.06 42.97
CA MET A 60 19.09 17.27 44.20
C MET A 60 18.30 18.12 45.21
N SER A 61 17.68 19.22 44.74
CA SER A 61 16.84 20.07 45.61
C SER A 61 15.61 19.35 46.20
N ARG A 62 15.19 18.25 45.60
CA ARG A 62 14.10 17.39 46.04
C ARG A 62 14.58 16.19 46.88
N GLY A 63 15.88 16.04 47.09
CA GLY A 63 16.48 14.92 47.79
C GLY A 63 16.38 13.57 47.07
N VAL A 64 16.15 13.57 45.76
CA VAL A 64 16.02 12.35 44.92
C VAL A 64 17.37 11.76 44.61
N ILE A 65 18.38 12.60 44.31
CA ILE A 65 19.76 12.21 44.05
C ILE A 65 20.72 13.10 44.86
N THR A 66 21.93 12.59 45.11
CA THR A 66 23.06 13.33 45.67
C THR A 66 24.06 13.73 44.59
N GLN A 67 25.00 14.61 44.91
CA GLN A 67 26.11 14.95 44.01
C GLN A 67 26.96 13.71 43.71
N ASP A 68 27.24 12.88 44.71
CA ASP A 68 28.04 11.66 44.56
C ASP A 68 27.43 10.69 43.53
N VAL A 69 26.10 10.51 43.56
CA VAL A 69 25.39 9.70 42.57
C VAL A 69 25.49 10.30 41.17
N LEU A 70 25.43 11.61 41.04
CA LEU A 70 25.60 12.27 39.75
C LEU A 70 27.03 12.08 39.19
N ASP A 71 28.03 12.23 40.02
CA ASP A 71 29.44 12.08 39.66
C ASP A 71 29.75 10.62 39.31
N GLU A 72 29.19 9.65 40.04
CA GLU A 72 29.28 8.22 39.67
C GLU A 72 28.65 7.92 38.31
N MET A 73 27.45 8.43 38.06
CA MET A 73 26.80 8.27 36.74
C MET A 73 27.61 8.89 35.60
N GLU A 74 28.22 10.06 35.82
CA GLU A 74 29.11 10.68 34.83
C GLU A 74 30.35 9.85 34.57
N THR A 75 30.95 9.30 35.60
CA THR A 75 32.16 8.46 35.51
C THR A 75 31.87 7.20 34.70
N ILE A 76 30.83 6.46 35.08
CA ILE A 76 30.40 5.24 34.35
C ILE A 76 30.12 5.55 32.88
N TYR A 77 29.45 6.66 32.60
CA TYR A 77 29.13 7.03 31.22
C TYR A 77 30.38 7.38 30.40
N LYS A 78 31.34 8.10 30.98
CA LYS A 78 32.62 8.43 30.33
C LYS A 78 33.46 7.17 30.08
N GLU A 79 33.59 6.30 31.07
CA GLU A 79 34.29 5.03 30.92
C GLU A 79 33.66 4.16 29.82
N THR A 80 32.35 4.08 29.77
CA THR A 80 31.62 3.36 28.70
C THR A 80 31.92 3.94 27.32
N LEU A 81 31.95 5.27 27.20
CA LEU A 81 32.27 5.92 25.92
C LEU A 81 33.70 5.69 25.50
N GLU A 82 34.66 5.71 26.42
CA GLU A 82 36.08 5.44 26.13
C GLU A 82 36.27 4.00 25.73
N GLU A 83 35.68 3.04 26.44
CA GLU A 83 35.69 1.62 26.05
C GLU A 83 35.18 1.43 24.63
N LYS A 84 34.02 1.99 24.32
CA LYS A 84 33.43 1.90 22.98
C LYS A 84 34.25 2.61 21.90
N LEU A 85 34.94 3.67 22.23
CA LEU A 85 35.85 4.34 21.32
C LEU A 85 37.07 3.47 21.00
N GLU A 86 37.62 2.78 22.01
CA GLU A 86 38.72 1.85 21.81
C GLU A 86 38.29 0.62 21.00
N ASP A 87 37.13 0.03 21.32
CA ASP A 87 36.52 -1.03 20.52
C ASP A 87 36.40 -0.62 19.05
N ALA A 88 35.92 0.59 18.81
CA ALA A 88 35.75 1.12 17.45
C ALA A 88 37.07 1.35 16.72
N ARG A 89 38.15 1.71 17.44
CA ARG A 89 39.48 1.87 16.86
C ARG A 89 40.15 0.55 16.50
N LEU A 90 39.84 -0.49 17.26
CA LEU A 90 40.37 -1.84 17.05
C LEU A 90 39.56 -2.61 16.00
N ALA A 91 38.34 -2.21 15.73
CA ALA A 91 37.49 -2.88 14.76
C ALA A 91 38.01 -2.66 13.32
N SER A 92 38.33 -3.75 12.64
CA SER A 92 38.73 -3.75 11.22
C SER A 92 37.60 -3.46 10.25
N ASN A 93 36.36 -3.69 10.67
CA ASN A 93 35.13 -3.46 9.90
C ASN A 93 34.06 -2.88 10.78
N THR A 94 33.27 -1.95 10.23
CA THR A 94 32.09 -1.44 10.89
C THR A 94 30.99 -2.50 10.86
N VAL A 95 30.58 -3.01 12.01
CA VAL A 95 29.42 -3.88 12.16
C VAL A 95 28.19 -3.00 12.45
N ILE A 96 27.29 -2.95 11.49
CA ILE A 96 26.00 -2.28 11.68
C ILE A 96 24.98 -3.36 12.05
N THR A 97 24.48 -3.33 13.27
CA THR A 97 23.34 -4.16 13.67
C THR A 97 22.06 -3.43 13.21
N PRO A 98 21.32 -3.99 12.26
CA PRO A 98 20.08 -3.38 11.81
C PRO A 98 19.08 -3.26 12.97
N PHE A 99 18.32 -2.16 12.99
CA PHE A 99 17.24 -1.99 13.94
C PHE A 99 16.20 -3.12 13.77
N MET A 100 15.77 -3.73 14.89
CA MET A 100 14.82 -4.85 14.92
C MET A 100 15.33 -6.12 14.18
N GLN A 101 16.63 -6.39 14.19
CA GLN A 101 17.23 -7.52 13.48
C GLN A 101 16.57 -8.86 13.83
N ASP A 102 16.21 -9.06 15.10
CA ASP A 102 15.62 -10.32 15.58
C ASP A 102 14.28 -10.63 14.91
N GLN A 103 13.43 -9.61 14.73
CA GLN A 103 12.13 -9.75 14.07
C GLN A 103 12.27 -10.07 12.58
N TRP A 104 13.38 -9.68 11.96
CA TRP A 104 13.65 -9.86 10.54
C TRP A 104 14.58 -11.05 10.25
N THR A 105 14.88 -11.86 11.26
CA THR A 105 15.68 -13.11 11.07
C THR A 105 14.92 -14.05 10.12
N GLY A 106 15.64 -14.57 9.12
CA GLY A 106 15.08 -15.48 8.10
C GLY A 106 14.50 -14.79 6.87
N TYR A 107 14.31 -13.46 6.89
CA TYR A 107 13.86 -12.72 5.69
C TYR A 107 15.05 -12.34 4.79
N GLN A 108 14.87 -12.61 3.51
CA GLN A 108 15.87 -12.26 2.48
C GLN A 108 15.66 -10.82 2.00
N ARG A 109 16.68 -10.22 1.41
CA ARG A 109 16.55 -8.97 0.65
C ARG A 109 16.37 -9.30 -0.83
N ALA A 110 15.16 -9.14 -1.32
CA ALA A 110 14.84 -9.45 -2.70
C ALA A 110 15.45 -8.45 -3.68
N LYS A 111 15.94 -8.98 -4.80
CA LYS A 111 16.25 -8.23 -6.03
C LYS A 111 15.08 -8.35 -6.99
N GLN A 112 15.09 -7.56 -8.08
CA GLN A 112 14.02 -7.57 -9.08
C GLN A 112 13.70 -8.95 -9.63
N LYS A 113 14.71 -9.78 -9.87
CA LYS A 113 14.51 -11.15 -10.32
C LYS A 113 13.68 -11.97 -9.33
N ASP A 114 13.95 -11.82 -8.03
CA ASP A 114 13.24 -12.56 -6.99
C ASP A 114 11.78 -12.07 -6.86
N MET A 115 11.53 -10.77 -7.14
CA MET A 115 10.20 -10.18 -7.12
C MET A 115 9.32 -10.58 -8.32
N LEU A 116 9.92 -11.08 -9.40
CA LEU A 116 9.24 -11.56 -10.61
C LEU A 116 9.09 -13.08 -10.64
N GLU A 117 9.74 -13.80 -9.73
CA GLU A 117 9.55 -15.25 -9.64
C GLU A 117 8.16 -15.60 -9.11
N PRO A 118 7.53 -16.61 -9.68
CA PRO A 118 6.24 -17.13 -9.20
C PRO A 118 6.32 -17.59 -7.74
N VAL A 119 5.28 -17.31 -6.98
CA VAL A 119 5.13 -17.76 -5.58
C VAL A 119 3.87 -18.59 -5.47
N ASP A 120 4.00 -19.83 -4.99
CA ASP A 120 2.82 -20.67 -4.73
C ASP A 120 1.94 -20.02 -3.65
N THR A 121 0.78 -19.57 -4.09
CA THR A 121 -0.25 -18.94 -3.26
C THR A 121 -1.53 -19.78 -3.21
N SER A 122 -1.47 -21.02 -3.69
CA SER A 122 -2.57 -21.97 -3.67
C SER A 122 -3.02 -22.33 -2.24
N ILE A 123 -4.23 -22.82 -2.12
CA ILE A 123 -4.82 -23.34 -0.89
C ILE A 123 -5.71 -24.52 -1.22
N GLU A 124 -5.71 -25.53 -0.37
CA GLU A 124 -6.65 -26.64 -0.53
C GLU A 124 -8.10 -26.17 -0.56
N LEU A 125 -8.86 -26.56 -1.57
CA LEU A 125 -10.28 -26.17 -1.72
C LEU A 125 -11.10 -26.47 -0.46
N LYS A 126 -10.85 -27.60 0.20
CA LYS A 126 -11.51 -27.97 1.46
C LYS A 126 -11.28 -26.96 2.58
N LYS A 127 -10.10 -26.36 2.66
CA LYS A 127 -9.79 -25.29 3.64
C LYS A 127 -10.52 -24.00 3.27
N LEU A 128 -10.53 -23.67 1.98
CA LEU A 128 -11.26 -22.52 1.47
C LEU A 128 -12.78 -22.65 1.72
N ASP A 129 -13.36 -23.86 1.48
CA ASP A 129 -14.76 -24.16 1.78
C ASP A 129 -15.08 -23.97 3.28
N ALA A 130 -14.20 -24.38 4.18
CA ALA A 130 -14.38 -24.21 5.62
C ALA A 130 -14.36 -22.73 6.04
N ILE A 131 -13.43 -21.93 5.47
CA ILE A 131 -13.37 -20.48 5.69
C ILE A 131 -14.66 -19.83 5.19
N ALA A 132 -15.10 -20.16 3.98
CA ALA A 132 -16.33 -19.62 3.39
C ALA A 132 -17.57 -19.98 4.22
N ALA A 133 -17.64 -21.20 4.75
CA ALA A 133 -18.73 -21.61 5.63
C ALA A 133 -18.81 -20.69 6.87
N THR A 134 -17.69 -20.44 7.54
CA THR A 134 -17.65 -19.53 8.70
C THR A 134 -18.03 -18.10 8.32
N LEU A 135 -17.52 -17.57 7.21
CA LEU A 135 -17.82 -16.21 6.74
C LEU A 135 -19.27 -15.98 6.30
N THR A 136 -20.01 -17.05 6.09
CA THR A 136 -21.39 -17.02 5.59
C THR A 136 -22.42 -17.58 6.58
N GLU A 137 -22.06 -17.67 7.86
CA GLU A 137 -22.93 -18.10 8.93
C GLU A 137 -22.90 -17.12 10.11
N LEU A 138 -24.03 -16.49 10.39
CA LEU A 138 -24.19 -15.60 11.54
C LEU A 138 -24.50 -16.42 12.81
N PRO A 139 -24.01 -15.96 14.00
CA PRO A 139 -24.42 -16.56 15.26
C PRO A 139 -25.94 -16.54 15.45
N SER A 140 -26.54 -17.72 15.71
CA SER A 140 -27.99 -17.88 15.79
C SER A 140 -28.60 -17.32 17.07
N ASP A 141 -27.79 -17.07 18.10
CA ASP A 141 -28.16 -16.47 19.37
C ASP A 141 -28.19 -14.94 19.35
N LYS A 142 -27.82 -14.32 18.23
CA LYS A 142 -27.74 -12.87 18.07
C LYS A 142 -28.64 -12.40 16.92
N LYS A 143 -29.20 -11.21 17.11
CA LYS A 143 -30.07 -10.56 16.11
C LYS A 143 -29.29 -9.54 15.30
N PHE A 144 -29.43 -9.60 14.00
CA PHE A 144 -28.78 -8.68 13.06
C PHE A 144 -29.81 -7.91 12.23
N LEU A 145 -29.40 -6.73 11.72
CA LEU A 145 -30.21 -6.00 10.77
C LEU A 145 -30.48 -6.84 9.51
N ARG A 146 -31.68 -6.80 9.00
CA ARG A 146 -32.09 -7.52 7.76
C ARG A 146 -31.13 -7.31 6.59
N LYS A 147 -30.51 -6.13 6.51
CA LYS A 147 -29.50 -5.83 5.47
C LYS A 147 -28.25 -6.65 5.64
N THR A 148 -27.78 -6.85 6.87
CA THR A 148 -26.65 -7.71 7.23
C THR A 148 -26.94 -9.18 6.93
N GLU A 149 -28.12 -9.67 7.35
CA GLU A 149 -28.54 -11.04 7.07
C GLU A 149 -28.62 -11.33 5.56
N ARG A 150 -29.17 -10.37 4.79
CA ARG A 150 -29.24 -10.46 3.33
C ARG A 150 -27.84 -10.50 2.70
N LEU A 151 -26.92 -9.67 3.17
CA LEU A 151 -25.53 -9.64 2.70
C LEU A 151 -24.85 -11.02 2.90
N VAL A 152 -24.97 -11.58 4.10
CA VAL A 152 -24.37 -12.88 4.44
C VAL A 152 -25.00 -14.02 3.64
N LYS A 153 -26.32 -13.99 3.48
CA LYS A 153 -27.04 -14.95 2.60
C LYS A 153 -26.58 -14.85 1.15
N ASP A 154 -26.37 -13.65 0.63
CA ASP A 154 -25.91 -13.46 -0.74
C ASP A 154 -24.45 -13.95 -0.91
N ARG A 155 -23.58 -13.73 0.05
CA ARG A 155 -22.21 -14.29 0.09
C ARG A 155 -22.24 -15.83 0.10
N LYS A 156 -23.16 -16.45 0.86
CA LYS A 156 -23.35 -17.89 0.87
C LYS A 156 -23.72 -18.40 -0.52
N ALA A 157 -24.66 -17.73 -1.17
CA ALA A 157 -25.06 -18.08 -2.55
C ALA A 157 -23.94 -17.84 -3.56
N MET A 158 -23.14 -16.74 -3.43
CA MET A 158 -21.98 -16.51 -4.28
C MET A 158 -20.99 -17.67 -4.25
N TYR A 159 -20.70 -18.20 -3.06
CA TYR A 159 -19.70 -19.24 -2.88
C TYR A 159 -20.23 -20.65 -3.19
N PHE A 160 -21.35 -21.01 -2.61
CA PHE A 160 -21.84 -22.41 -2.62
C PHE A 160 -22.80 -22.74 -3.76
N GLU A 161 -23.47 -21.73 -4.34
CA GLU A 161 -24.50 -21.96 -5.37
C GLU A 161 -24.04 -21.48 -6.75
N ARG A 162 -23.59 -20.20 -6.85
CA ARG A 162 -23.26 -19.58 -8.14
C ARG A 162 -21.81 -19.77 -8.56
N ASN A 163 -20.90 -20.03 -7.62
CA ASN A 163 -19.45 -20.05 -7.84
C ASN A 163 -18.93 -18.78 -8.56
N GLN A 164 -19.44 -17.62 -8.16
CA GLN A 164 -19.12 -16.31 -8.69
C GLN A 164 -18.84 -15.36 -7.52
N LEU A 165 -17.59 -15.30 -7.13
CA LEU A 165 -17.11 -14.51 -6.00
C LEU A 165 -16.82 -13.07 -6.43
N ASP A 166 -17.41 -12.13 -5.74
CA ASP A 166 -17.12 -10.71 -5.94
C ASP A 166 -15.79 -10.28 -5.28
N TRP A 167 -15.46 -9.03 -5.43
CA TRP A 167 -14.23 -8.47 -4.89
C TRP A 167 -14.10 -8.67 -3.37
N ALA A 168 -15.19 -8.37 -2.63
CA ALA A 168 -15.20 -8.49 -1.18
C ALA A 168 -15.00 -9.92 -0.70
N MET A 169 -15.61 -10.89 -1.39
CA MET A 169 -15.41 -12.32 -1.06
C MET A 169 -13.97 -12.75 -1.36
N GLY A 170 -13.38 -12.32 -2.48
CA GLY A 170 -11.97 -12.61 -2.79
C GLY A 170 -11.03 -12.05 -1.72
N GLU A 171 -11.28 -10.83 -1.27
CA GLU A 171 -10.53 -10.16 -0.22
C GLU A 171 -10.65 -10.88 1.14
N LEU A 172 -11.88 -11.13 1.61
CA LEU A 172 -12.14 -11.78 2.90
C LEU A 172 -11.61 -13.22 2.95
N LEU A 173 -11.70 -13.95 1.83
CA LEU A 173 -11.13 -15.29 1.72
C LEU A 173 -9.60 -15.29 1.75
N ALA A 174 -8.94 -14.26 1.20
CA ALA A 174 -7.50 -14.10 1.31
C ALA A 174 -7.07 -13.90 2.78
N TYR A 175 -7.79 -13.05 3.51
CA TYR A 175 -7.56 -12.87 4.94
C TYR A 175 -7.79 -14.16 5.72
N GLY A 176 -8.93 -14.84 5.48
CA GLY A 176 -9.25 -16.10 6.12
C GLY A 176 -8.20 -17.19 5.86
N ALA A 177 -7.66 -17.25 4.64
CA ALA A 177 -6.61 -18.20 4.29
C ALA A 177 -5.32 -17.93 5.09
N LEU A 178 -4.86 -16.67 5.16
CA LEU A 178 -3.68 -16.28 5.90
C LEU A 178 -3.85 -16.49 7.41
N LEU A 179 -5.02 -16.12 7.96
CA LEU A 179 -5.35 -16.38 9.37
C LEU A 179 -5.31 -17.87 9.70
N SER A 180 -5.87 -18.72 8.83
CA SER A 180 -5.87 -20.18 9.02
C SER A 180 -4.46 -20.78 8.97
N GLU A 181 -3.51 -20.11 8.33
CA GLU A 181 -2.10 -20.46 8.27
C GLU A 181 -1.30 -19.86 9.45
N GLY A 182 -1.94 -19.18 10.40
CA GLY A 182 -1.34 -18.61 11.61
C GLY A 182 -0.76 -17.21 11.44
N HIS A 183 -1.03 -16.53 10.32
CA HIS A 183 -0.62 -15.15 10.12
C HIS A 183 -1.66 -14.19 10.67
N ASP A 184 -1.22 -13.15 11.37
CA ASP A 184 -2.09 -12.04 11.75
C ASP A 184 -2.40 -11.16 10.54
N VAL A 185 -3.62 -10.58 10.55
CA VAL A 185 -4.03 -9.58 9.56
C VAL A 185 -4.46 -8.32 10.29
N ARG A 186 -3.86 -7.19 9.94
CA ARG A 186 -4.21 -5.87 10.47
C ARG A 186 -4.61 -4.94 9.34
N ILE A 187 -5.77 -4.31 9.47
CA ILE A 187 -6.27 -3.31 8.53
C ILE A 187 -6.65 -2.05 9.31
N SER A 188 -6.23 -0.88 8.83
CA SER A 188 -6.68 0.39 9.37
C SER A 188 -6.95 1.41 8.26
N GLY A 189 -7.75 2.41 8.57
CA GLY A 189 -8.13 3.49 7.68
C GLY A 189 -9.50 4.05 8.02
N GLN A 190 -10.02 4.95 7.21
CA GLN A 190 -11.34 5.53 7.42
C GLN A 190 -12.42 4.59 6.87
N ASP A 191 -13.43 4.26 7.68
CA ASP A 191 -14.55 3.38 7.32
C ASP A 191 -14.15 1.95 6.87
N VAL A 192 -12.97 1.45 7.23
CA VAL A 192 -12.46 0.17 6.70
C VAL A 192 -13.22 -1.05 7.19
N GLU A 193 -13.83 -1.03 8.38
CA GLU A 193 -14.60 -2.15 8.92
C GLU A 193 -15.75 -2.54 8.00
N ARG A 194 -16.43 -1.54 7.44
CA ARG A 194 -17.49 -1.70 6.45
C ARG A 194 -16.95 -1.65 5.01
N GLY A 195 -15.86 -0.95 4.81
CA GLY A 195 -15.35 -0.42 3.56
C GLY A 195 -16.11 0.85 3.14
N THR A 196 -15.40 1.87 2.65
CA THR A 196 -16.00 3.15 2.21
C THR A 196 -17.17 2.95 1.25
N PHE A 197 -17.08 1.95 0.37
CA PHE A 197 -18.12 1.61 -0.62
C PHE A 197 -19.09 0.53 -0.13
N SER A 198 -19.14 0.26 1.18
CA SER A 198 -20.02 -0.74 1.81
C SER A 198 -19.86 -2.15 1.22
N HIS A 199 -18.66 -2.54 0.85
CA HIS A 199 -18.36 -3.84 0.23
C HIS A 199 -17.88 -4.88 1.25
N ARG A 200 -16.97 -4.49 2.15
CA ARG A 200 -16.25 -5.41 3.06
C ARG A 200 -17.14 -5.98 4.17
N HIS A 201 -17.75 -5.12 4.97
CA HIS A 201 -18.52 -5.53 6.16
C HIS A 201 -17.81 -6.66 6.94
N ALA A 202 -16.57 -6.43 7.36
CA ALA A 202 -15.79 -7.40 8.14
C ALA A 202 -16.20 -7.41 9.62
N VAL A 203 -16.75 -6.30 10.11
CA VAL A 203 -17.35 -6.17 11.44
C VAL A 203 -18.86 -6.04 11.28
N MET A 204 -19.61 -6.86 11.98
CA MET A 204 -21.07 -6.85 11.98
C MET A 204 -21.59 -6.46 13.37
N LYS A 205 -22.52 -5.53 13.43
CA LYS A 205 -23.12 -5.04 14.68
C LYS A 205 -24.38 -5.84 14.99
N VAL A 206 -24.51 -6.27 16.26
CA VAL A 206 -25.74 -6.85 16.79
C VAL A 206 -26.76 -5.74 16.98
N GLU A 207 -28.01 -5.95 16.51
CA GLU A 207 -29.02 -4.89 16.38
C GLU A 207 -29.37 -4.21 17.72
N ASP A 208 -29.47 -5.00 18.79
CA ASP A 208 -29.99 -4.52 20.08
C ASP A 208 -28.88 -4.14 21.10
N SER A 209 -27.60 -4.45 20.82
CA SER A 209 -26.51 -4.24 21.79
C SER A 209 -25.30 -3.50 21.22
N GLU A 210 -25.24 -3.24 19.91
CA GLU A 210 -24.04 -2.70 19.22
C GLU A 210 -22.79 -3.59 19.39
N GLU A 211 -22.91 -4.82 19.91
CA GLU A 211 -21.82 -5.77 20.02
C GLU A 211 -21.24 -6.06 18.65
N GLU A 212 -19.91 -6.15 18.57
CA GLU A 212 -19.20 -6.41 17.34
C GLU A 212 -18.96 -7.91 17.13
N VAL A 213 -19.35 -8.41 15.98
CA VAL A 213 -19.10 -9.78 15.55
C VAL A 213 -18.15 -9.76 14.35
N VAL A 214 -16.99 -10.39 14.52
CA VAL A 214 -15.94 -10.50 13.51
C VAL A 214 -15.76 -11.97 13.15
N LEU A 215 -16.44 -12.44 12.09
CA LEU A 215 -16.46 -13.85 11.69
C LEU A 215 -15.08 -14.41 11.38
N LEU A 216 -14.17 -13.58 10.85
CA LEU A 216 -12.78 -13.94 10.59
C LEU A 216 -11.99 -14.36 11.85
N ASN A 217 -12.44 -13.99 13.05
CA ASN A 217 -11.81 -14.42 14.31
C ASN A 217 -12.38 -15.75 14.85
N SER A 218 -13.22 -16.43 14.07
CA SER A 218 -13.91 -17.67 14.50
C SER A 218 -13.61 -18.86 13.57
N LEU A 219 -12.53 -18.83 12.79
CA LEU A 219 -12.22 -19.88 11.82
C LEU A 219 -11.72 -21.18 12.49
N ASN A 220 -10.77 -21.06 13.41
CA ASN A 220 -10.25 -22.18 14.21
C ASN A 220 -9.49 -21.67 15.45
N LYS A 221 -9.16 -22.60 16.37
CA LYS A 221 -8.51 -22.25 17.64
C LYS A 221 -7.05 -21.82 17.53
N SER A 222 -6.36 -22.17 16.46
CA SER A 222 -4.93 -21.91 16.26
C SER A 222 -4.66 -20.85 15.19
N GLN A 223 -5.69 -20.16 14.73
CA GLN A 223 -5.57 -19.11 13.72
C GLN A 223 -4.83 -17.89 14.21
N GLY A 224 -4.30 -17.10 13.27
CA GLY A 224 -3.87 -15.73 13.51
C GLY A 224 -5.04 -14.81 13.85
N ARG A 225 -4.75 -13.60 14.32
CA ARG A 225 -5.74 -12.62 14.74
C ARG A 225 -6.07 -11.64 13.61
N PHE A 226 -7.35 -11.43 13.36
CA PHE A 226 -7.85 -10.38 12.48
C PHE A 226 -8.15 -9.12 13.29
N ASN A 227 -7.43 -8.06 13.00
CA ASN A 227 -7.59 -6.74 13.62
C ASN A 227 -7.95 -5.73 12.54
N ILE A 228 -9.09 -5.06 12.69
CA ILE A 228 -9.53 -4.02 11.76
C ILE A 228 -10.04 -2.83 12.54
N PHE A 229 -9.66 -1.61 12.13
CA PHE A 229 -9.92 -0.41 12.90
C PHE A 229 -10.29 0.78 12.01
N ASN A 230 -11.46 1.36 12.25
CA ASN A 230 -11.78 2.68 11.72
C ASN A 230 -10.91 3.73 12.43
N SER A 231 -9.98 4.32 11.70
CA SER A 231 -9.08 5.34 12.25
C SER A 231 -9.65 6.73 12.05
N SER A 232 -9.61 7.54 13.10
CA SER A 232 -9.92 8.98 13.06
C SER A 232 -8.66 9.85 12.88
N LEU A 233 -7.47 9.23 12.78
CA LEU A 233 -6.22 9.95 12.56
C LEU A 233 -6.13 10.45 11.11
N SER A 234 -5.33 11.50 10.90
CA SER A 234 -4.94 11.90 9.56
C SER A 234 -4.18 10.78 8.85
N GLU A 235 -4.18 10.80 7.52
CA GLU A 235 -3.47 9.83 6.68
C GLU A 235 -2.00 9.71 7.07
N TYR A 236 -1.35 10.83 7.40
CA TYR A 236 0.01 10.87 7.93
C TYR A 236 0.17 10.04 9.21
N GLY A 237 -0.73 10.24 10.16
CA GLY A 237 -0.67 9.57 11.48
C GLY A 237 -0.95 8.08 11.38
N VAL A 238 -2.04 7.69 10.69
CA VAL A 238 -2.43 6.27 10.59
C VAL A 238 -1.44 5.47 9.75
N MET A 239 -1.01 6.00 8.61
CA MET A 239 -0.02 5.32 7.77
C MET A 239 1.33 5.19 8.47
N GLY A 240 1.75 6.24 9.19
CA GLY A 240 2.99 6.21 9.98
C GLY A 240 2.95 5.16 11.08
N TYR A 241 1.81 4.99 11.76
CA TYR A 241 1.63 3.93 12.73
C TYR A 241 1.72 2.54 12.08
N ASP A 242 0.98 2.32 11.00
CA ASP A 242 0.94 1.01 10.33
C ASP A 242 2.27 0.66 9.66
N TYR A 243 3.03 1.65 9.18
CA TYR A 243 4.41 1.43 8.74
C TYR A 243 5.28 0.89 9.89
N GLY A 244 5.19 1.51 11.07
CA GLY A 244 5.91 1.04 12.27
C GLY A 244 5.44 -0.35 12.72
N PHE A 245 4.14 -0.62 12.65
CA PHE A 245 3.58 -1.93 12.99
C PHE A 245 4.08 -3.02 12.02
N ALA A 246 4.04 -2.78 10.72
CA ALA A 246 4.53 -3.71 9.70
C ALA A 246 6.04 -3.98 9.84
N MET A 247 6.81 -2.98 10.29
CA MET A 247 8.23 -3.15 10.59
C MET A 247 8.45 -4.03 11.82
N ALA A 248 7.61 -3.89 12.86
CA ALA A 248 7.69 -4.68 14.08
C ALA A 248 7.15 -6.11 13.93
N SER A 249 6.27 -6.34 12.94
CA SER A 249 5.54 -7.59 12.76
C SER A 249 5.61 -8.07 11.30
N PRO A 250 6.78 -8.53 10.82
CA PRO A 250 6.96 -8.93 9.41
C PRO A 250 6.13 -10.16 9.02
N ASN A 251 5.63 -10.93 9.98
CA ASN A 251 4.74 -12.08 9.78
C ASN A 251 3.26 -11.71 9.67
N ALA A 252 2.90 -10.47 9.92
CA ALA A 252 1.53 -9.98 9.79
C ALA A 252 1.29 -9.33 8.43
N LEU A 253 0.11 -9.53 7.85
CA LEU A 253 -0.37 -8.72 6.74
C LEU A 253 -0.90 -7.41 7.31
N THR A 254 -0.17 -6.33 7.09
CA THR A 254 -0.56 -4.99 7.55
C THR A 254 -1.02 -4.17 6.36
N ILE A 255 -2.25 -3.65 6.41
CA ILE A 255 -2.88 -2.88 5.34
C ILE A 255 -3.32 -1.53 5.88
N TRP A 256 -2.94 -0.45 5.21
CA TRP A 256 -3.58 0.84 5.33
C TRP A 256 -4.46 1.10 4.11
N GLU A 257 -5.74 1.36 4.30
CA GLU A 257 -6.67 1.73 3.24
C GLU A 257 -7.01 3.22 3.32
N ALA A 258 -6.72 3.96 2.28
CA ALA A 258 -7.22 5.32 2.13
C ALA A 258 -8.72 5.31 1.85
N GLN A 259 -9.48 6.28 2.38
CA GLN A 259 -10.92 6.40 2.07
C GLN A 259 -11.15 6.58 0.57
N PHE A 260 -10.35 7.42 -0.07
CA PHE A 260 -10.07 7.49 -1.50
C PHE A 260 -8.57 7.59 -1.68
N GLY A 261 -8.04 6.99 -2.73
CA GLY A 261 -6.60 7.02 -3.00
C GLY A 261 -6.05 8.43 -3.19
N ASP A 262 -6.89 9.37 -3.60
CA ASP A 262 -6.59 10.81 -3.68
C ASP A 262 -6.04 11.36 -2.37
N PHE A 263 -6.53 10.86 -1.22
CA PHE A 263 -6.14 11.35 0.11
C PHE A 263 -4.81 10.80 0.61
N SER A 264 -4.20 9.86 -0.11
CA SER A 264 -2.85 9.38 0.22
C SER A 264 -1.80 10.50 0.19
N ASN A 265 -2.09 11.63 -0.47
CA ASN A 265 -1.24 12.81 -0.46
C ASN A 265 -1.05 13.41 0.93
N GLY A 266 -2.01 13.22 1.85
CA GLY A 266 -1.88 13.60 3.27
C GLY A 266 -0.79 12.82 4.01
N ALA A 267 -0.36 11.67 3.49
CA ALA A 267 0.73 10.84 4.01
C ALA A 267 2.00 10.89 3.16
N GLN A 268 2.14 11.85 2.24
CA GLN A 268 3.26 11.90 1.28
C GLN A 268 4.63 11.88 1.96
N ILE A 269 4.77 12.51 3.12
CA ILE A 269 6.02 12.50 3.90
C ILE A 269 6.40 11.07 4.30
N MET A 270 5.42 10.25 4.72
CA MET A 270 5.64 8.86 5.10
C MET A 270 5.99 8.01 3.87
N ILE A 271 5.37 8.29 2.73
CA ILE A 271 5.66 7.63 1.47
C ILE A 271 7.10 7.93 1.03
N ASP A 272 7.51 9.19 0.99
CA ASP A 272 8.81 9.60 0.48
C ASP A 272 9.97 9.23 1.42
N GLN A 273 9.79 9.42 2.74
CA GLN A 273 10.88 9.27 3.69
C GLN A 273 11.05 7.84 4.23
N TYR A 274 9.98 7.04 4.22
CA TYR A 274 9.99 5.71 4.80
C TYR A 274 9.60 4.63 3.79
N LEU A 275 8.38 4.62 3.27
CA LEU A 275 7.86 3.55 2.44
C LEU A 275 8.77 3.25 1.24
N SER A 276 9.11 4.28 0.47
CA SER A 276 9.89 4.15 -0.78
C SER A 276 11.39 4.08 -0.57
N SER A 277 11.93 4.57 0.55
CA SER A 277 13.36 4.86 0.66
C SER A 277 14.07 4.25 1.88
N ALA A 278 13.36 3.73 2.88
CA ALA A 278 13.95 3.24 4.12
C ALA A 278 14.88 2.04 3.90
N GLU A 279 14.56 1.15 2.97
CA GLU A 279 15.41 -0.01 2.68
C GLU A 279 16.76 0.44 2.07
N ASP A 280 16.77 1.41 1.19
CA ASP A 280 18.03 1.93 0.62
C ASP A 280 18.83 2.74 1.64
N LYS A 281 18.18 3.63 2.40
CA LYS A 281 18.83 4.51 3.38
C LYS A 281 19.34 3.77 4.63
N TRP A 282 18.50 2.91 5.20
CA TRP A 282 18.73 2.33 6.52
C TRP A 282 18.73 0.80 6.55
N LYS A 283 18.58 0.18 5.39
CA LYS A 283 18.46 -1.28 5.26
C LYS A 283 17.25 -1.87 6.01
N MET A 284 16.21 -1.07 6.18
CA MET A 284 14.99 -1.43 6.88
C MET A 284 13.94 -1.88 5.87
N GLN A 285 13.58 -3.16 5.93
CA GLN A 285 12.51 -3.73 5.12
C GLN A 285 11.14 -3.40 5.72
N ASN A 286 10.10 -3.46 4.90
CA ASN A 286 8.72 -3.27 5.33
C ASN A 286 7.75 -4.04 4.43
N GLY A 287 6.67 -4.56 5.00
CA GLY A 287 5.63 -5.31 4.30
C GLY A 287 4.28 -4.58 4.21
N LEU A 288 4.24 -3.27 4.48
CA LEU A 288 2.99 -2.51 4.47
C LEU A 288 2.33 -2.55 3.09
N VAL A 289 1.03 -2.83 3.08
CA VAL A 289 0.17 -2.78 1.90
C VAL A 289 -0.65 -1.50 1.94
N LEU A 290 -0.69 -0.78 0.84
CA LEU A 290 -1.57 0.37 0.65
C LEU A 290 -2.74 -0.02 -0.25
N PHE A 291 -3.98 0.14 0.22
CA PHE A 291 -5.17 0.07 -0.62
C PHE A 291 -5.61 1.49 -0.97
N LEU A 292 -5.58 1.80 -2.26
CA LEU A 292 -5.81 3.15 -2.77
C LEU A 292 -6.95 3.13 -3.80
N PRO A 293 -8.21 3.39 -3.39
CA PRO A 293 -9.33 3.46 -4.33
C PRO A 293 -9.05 4.45 -5.46
N HIS A 294 -9.09 3.95 -6.70
CA HIS A 294 -8.75 4.66 -7.93
C HIS A 294 -9.75 4.34 -9.04
N GLY A 295 -10.05 5.32 -9.89
CA GLY A 295 -10.91 5.16 -11.05
C GLY A 295 -11.66 6.46 -11.41
N TYR A 296 -11.82 6.70 -12.69
CA TYR A 296 -12.40 7.94 -13.23
C TYR A 296 -13.91 7.77 -13.48
N GLU A 297 -14.69 7.80 -12.41
CA GLU A 297 -16.13 7.49 -12.41
C GLU A 297 -17.04 8.73 -12.31
N GLY A 298 -16.48 9.91 -12.57
CA GLY A 298 -17.24 11.17 -12.57
C GLY A 298 -17.52 11.77 -11.19
N GLN A 299 -16.73 11.38 -10.19
CA GLN A 299 -16.87 11.84 -8.80
C GLN A 299 -16.05 13.12 -8.49
N GLY A 300 -15.48 13.76 -9.52
CA GLY A 300 -14.68 14.98 -9.36
C GLY A 300 -13.20 14.76 -9.20
N ALA A 301 -12.46 15.86 -8.99
CA ALA A 301 -11.00 15.86 -9.00
C ALA A 301 -10.37 15.19 -7.78
N GLU A 302 -11.06 15.22 -6.64
CA GLU A 302 -10.55 14.71 -5.36
C GLU A 302 -11.00 13.28 -5.04
N HIS A 303 -11.72 12.60 -5.96
CA HIS A 303 -12.28 11.26 -5.75
C HIS A 303 -12.08 10.36 -6.98
N SER A 304 -11.05 10.60 -7.77
CA SER A 304 -10.79 9.87 -9.01
C SER A 304 -9.39 9.25 -9.07
N SER A 305 -8.36 9.94 -8.60
CA SER A 305 -6.97 9.52 -8.82
C SER A 305 -6.17 9.37 -7.54
N ALA A 306 -5.68 8.17 -7.29
CA ALA A 306 -4.65 7.90 -6.28
C ALA A 306 -3.25 8.39 -6.70
N ARG A 307 -3.13 9.07 -7.84
CA ARG A 307 -1.85 9.57 -8.37
C ARG A 307 -0.83 8.45 -8.60
N MET A 308 -1.24 7.46 -9.38
CA MET A 308 -0.44 6.30 -9.76
C MET A 308 0.98 6.69 -10.22
N GLU A 309 1.09 7.74 -11.03
CA GLU A 309 2.34 8.30 -11.54
C GLU A 309 3.35 8.67 -10.45
N ARG A 310 2.91 9.13 -9.28
CA ARG A 310 3.78 9.50 -8.16
C ARG A 310 4.44 8.28 -7.53
N TYR A 311 3.68 7.20 -7.34
CA TYR A 311 4.22 5.94 -6.83
C TYR A 311 5.20 5.32 -7.83
N LEU A 312 4.84 5.31 -9.11
CA LEU A 312 5.70 4.78 -10.17
C LEU A 312 6.99 5.59 -10.33
N GLN A 313 6.97 6.92 -10.09
CA GLN A 313 8.16 7.74 -10.07
C GLN A 313 9.11 7.39 -8.92
N LEU A 314 8.57 6.96 -7.77
CA LEU A 314 9.36 6.55 -6.60
C LEU A 314 9.94 5.14 -6.72
N CYS A 315 9.52 4.36 -7.72
CA CYS A 315 9.98 3.00 -7.94
C CYS A 315 11.42 2.95 -8.44
N ALA A 316 12.31 2.39 -7.63
CA ALA A 316 13.72 2.19 -7.98
C ALA A 316 14.35 1.13 -7.06
N LYS A 317 15.42 0.45 -7.55
CA LYS A 317 16.21 -0.49 -6.75
C LYS A 317 15.36 -1.53 -6.00
N ASP A 318 14.33 -2.04 -6.67
CA ASP A 318 13.49 -3.13 -6.15
C ASP A 318 12.79 -2.77 -4.81
N ASN A 319 12.42 -1.51 -4.64
CA ASN A 319 11.95 -0.97 -3.36
C ASN A 319 10.50 -1.29 -2.98
N MET A 320 9.62 -1.58 -3.94
CA MET A 320 8.20 -1.85 -3.67
C MET A 320 7.54 -2.62 -4.84
N PHE A 321 6.31 -3.07 -4.62
CA PHE A 321 5.40 -3.48 -5.69
C PHE A 321 4.37 -2.38 -5.97
N VAL A 322 3.98 -2.23 -7.23
CA VAL A 322 2.84 -1.39 -7.64
C VAL A 322 1.94 -2.20 -8.56
N ALA A 323 0.68 -2.34 -8.19
CA ALA A 323 -0.29 -3.17 -8.92
C ALA A 323 -1.67 -2.50 -9.02
N ASP A 324 -2.38 -2.83 -10.10
CA ASP A 324 -3.75 -2.41 -10.38
C ASP A 324 -4.53 -3.62 -10.91
N VAL A 325 -4.99 -4.45 -9.98
CA VAL A 325 -5.57 -5.77 -10.29
C VAL A 325 -7.01 -5.66 -10.74
N THR A 326 -7.42 -6.60 -11.59
CA THR A 326 -8.74 -6.56 -12.25
C THR A 326 -9.69 -7.66 -11.80
N THR A 327 -9.22 -8.68 -11.07
CA THR A 327 -10.08 -9.80 -10.65
C THR A 327 -9.95 -10.12 -9.15
N PRO A 328 -11.03 -10.62 -8.52
CA PRO A 328 -10.98 -11.10 -7.12
C PRO A 328 -9.92 -12.18 -6.87
N ALA A 329 -9.72 -13.11 -7.81
CA ALA A 329 -8.71 -14.16 -7.69
C ALA A 329 -7.29 -13.57 -7.70
N ASN A 330 -7.02 -12.61 -8.57
CA ASN A 330 -5.69 -12.00 -8.63
C ASN A 330 -5.40 -11.16 -7.37
N LEU A 331 -6.40 -10.49 -6.81
CA LEU A 331 -6.28 -9.84 -5.49
C LEU A 331 -5.97 -10.86 -4.38
N PHE A 332 -6.70 -11.98 -4.34
CA PHE A 332 -6.48 -13.06 -3.39
C PHE A 332 -5.03 -13.56 -3.44
N HIS A 333 -4.54 -13.89 -4.62
CA HIS A 333 -3.18 -14.37 -4.79
C HIS A 333 -2.12 -13.33 -4.48
N MET A 334 -2.37 -12.06 -4.84
CA MET A 334 -1.46 -10.96 -4.54
C MET A 334 -1.28 -10.74 -3.04
N LEU A 335 -2.36 -10.77 -2.25
CA LEU A 335 -2.31 -10.63 -0.80
C LEU A 335 -1.59 -11.81 -0.14
N ARG A 336 -1.83 -13.01 -0.61
CA ARG A 336 -1.13 -14.20 -0.13
C ARG A 336 0.34 -14.17 -0.50
N ARG A 337 0.70 -13.74 -1.72
CA ARG A 337 2.10 -13.55 -2.14
C ARG A 337 2.87 -12.65 -1.17
N GLN A 338 2.24 -11.61 -0.63
CA GLN A 338 2.87 -10.68 0.30
C GLN A 338 3.45 -11.37 1.55
N LEU A 339 2.82 -12.44 2.03
CA LEU A 339 3.30 -13.21 3.18
C LEU A 339 3.99 -14.53 2.83
N LYS A 340 3.66 -15.14 1.70
CA LYS A 340 4.26 -16.40 1.24
C LYS A 340 5.68 -16.22 0.69
N SER A 341 6.05 -15.00 0.29
CA SER A 341 7.42 -14.68 -0.15
C SER A 341 8.42 -14.77 1.00
N SER A 342 9.65 -15.17 0.70
CA SER A 342 10.77 -15.20 1.66
C SER A 342 11.33 -13.83 2.01
N TYR A 343 10.72 -12.77 1.49
CA TYR A 343 11.09 -11.36 1.67
C TYR A 343 9.84 -10.51 1.90
N ARG A 344 10.04 -9.27 2.31
CA ARG A 344 8.96 -8.28 2.42
C ARG A 344 9.32 -7.04 1.62
N LYS A 345 8.35 -6.55 0.84
CA LYS A 345 8.41 -5.27 0.14
C LYS A 345 7.08 -4.54 0.35
N PRO A 346 7.08 -3.22 0.46
CA PRO A 346 5.83 -2.47 0.38
C PRO A 346 5.05 -2.81 -0.89
N LEU A 347 3.73 -2.87 -0.77
CA LEU A 347 2.83 -3.15 -1.88
C LEU A 347 1.80 -2.03 -2.01
N VAL A 348 1.79 -1.35 -3.13
CA VAL A 348 0.79 -0.34 -3.49
C VAL A 348 -0.22 -0.96 -4.44
N VAL A 349 -1.48 -0.99 -4.02
CA VAL A 349 -2.59 -1.55 -4.80
C VAL A 349 -3.59 -0.44 -5.12
N PHE A 350 -3.78 -0.16 -6.39
CA PHE A 350 -4.91 0.65 -6.84
C PHE A 350 -6.15 -0.23 -6.81
N THR A 351 -7.05 0.06 -5.87
CA THR A 351 -8.26 -0.74 -5.67
C THR A 351 -9.44 -0.12 -6.42
N PRO A 352 -10.35 -0.92 -6.95
CA PRO A 352 -11.49 -0.40 -7.70
C PRO A 352 -12.57 0.18 -6.80
N LYS A 353 -13.49 0.94 -7.41
CA LYS A 353 -14.73 1.42 -6.80
C LYS A 353 -15.94 0.72 -7.42
N SER A 354 -16.22 0.94 -8.70
CA SER A 354 -17.36 0.31 -9.38
C SER A 354 -17.20 -1.19 -9.60
N LEU A 355 -15.96 -1.68 -9.83
CA LEU A 355 -15.71 -3.11 -10.01
C LEU A 355 -16.02 -3.95 -8.76
N LEU A 356 -16.09 -3.36 -7.59
CA LEU A 356 -16.45 -4.07 -6.35
C LEU A 356 -17.76 -4.87 -6.48
N ARG A 357 -18.65 -4.46 -7.38
CA ARG A 357 -19.95 -5.14 -7.67
C ARG A 357 -20.20 -5.34 -9.15
N HIS A 358 -19.18 -5.26 -9.98
CA HIS A 358 -19.33 -5.41 -11.42
C HIS A 358 -19.60 -6.88 -11.76
N PRO A 359 -20.64 -7.22 -12.54
CA PRO A 359 -21.05 -8.59 -12.77
C PRO A 359 -20.00 -9.45 -13.50
N MET A 360 -19.10 -8.82 -14.23
CA MET A 360 -18.00 -9.52 -14.92
C MET A 360 -16.71 -9.57 -14.10
N ALA A 361 -16.58 -8.76 -13.04
CA ALA A 361 -15.42 -8.76 -12.15
C ALA A 361 -15.63 -9.79 -11.02
N VAL A 362 -15.78 -11.04 -11.40
CA VAL A 362 -15.99 -12.18 -10.50
C VAL A 362 -14.97 -13.28 -10.76
N SER A 363 -14.75 -14.14 -9.77
CA SER A 363 -13.86 -15.30 -9.89
C SER A 363 -14.52 -16.55 -9.32
N SER A 364 -14.15 -17.72 -9.84
CA SER A 364 -14.58 -18.99 -9.24
C SER A 364 -13.72 -19.32 -8.01
N LYS A 365 -14.21 -20.15 -7.11
CA LYS A 365 -13.45 -20.62 -5.95
C LYS A 365 -12.25 -21.47 -6.35
N GLU A 366 -12.32 -22.18 -7.47
CA GLU A 366 -11.19 -22.92 -8.04
C GLU A 366 -10.05 -21.98 -8.43
N ALA A 367 -10.38 -20.81 -9.02
CA ALA A 367 -9.38 -19.80 -9.36
C ALA A 367 -8.68 -19.20 -8.13
N LEU A 368 -9.34 -19.21 -6.95
CA LEU A 368 -8.72 -18.83 -5.68
C LEU A 368 -7.93 -20.00 -5.06
N ALA A 369 -8.40 -21.23 -5.22
CA ALA A 369 -7.77 -22.40 -4.62
C ALA A 369 -6.47 -22.79 -5.33
N THR A 370 -6.42 -22.62 -6.65
CA THR A 370 -5.29 -23.00 -7.50
C THR A 370 -4.70 -21.80 -8.21
N GLY A 371 -3.42 -21.86 -8.50
CA GLY A 371 -2.74 -20.81 -9.24
C GLY A 371 -1.89 -19.88 -8.38
N GLU A 372 -1.57 -18.73 -8.96
CA GLU A 372 -0.65 -17.76 -8.40
C GLU A 372 -1.04 -16.34 -8.85
N PHE A 373 -0.35 -15.33 -8.36
CA PHE A 373 -0.54 -13.97 -8.84
C PHE A 373 -0.05 -13.84 -10.29
N MET A 374 -0.93 -13.36 -11.15
CA MET A 374 -0.65 -13.10 -12.56
C MET A 374 -0.31 -11.62 -12.77
N PRO A 375 0.92 -11.27 -13.16
CA PRO A 375 1.32 -9.87 -13.36
C PRO A 375 0.76 -9.28 -14.67
N LEU A 376 0.28 -10.15 -15.58
CA LEU A 376 -0.30 -9.80 -16.86
C LEU A 376 -1.32 -10.86 -17.26
N PHE A 377 -2.46 -10.44 -17.82
CA PHE A 377 -3.41 -11.33 -18.47
C PHE A 377 -3.48 -11.03 -19.96
N ASP A 378 -3.20 -12.04 -20.77
CA ASP A 378 -3.42 -12.01 -22.21
C ASP A 378 -4.91 -12.16 -22.57
N ASP A 379 -5.27 -11.86 -23.79
CA ASP A 379 -6.63 -12.02 -24.30
C ASP A 379 -6.83 -13.39 -24.97
N GLU A 380 -7.43 -14.29 -24.22
CA GLU A 380 -7.73 -15.65 -24.69
C GLU A 380 -8.95 -15.70 -25.64
N SER A 381 -9.72 -14.62 -25.75
CA SER A 381 -10.96 -14.58 -26.54
C SER A 381 -10.73 -14.30 -28.03
N VAL A 382 -9.50 -14.01 -28.45
CA VAL A 382 -9.15 -13.67 -29.82
C VAL A 382 -8.11 -14.62 -30.41
N GLN A 383 -8.14 -14.78 -31.71
CA GLN A 383 -7.10 -15.53 -32.43
C GLN A 383 -5.94 -14.61 -32.80
N ALA A 384 -4.74 -14.86 -32.28
CA ALA A 384 -3.59 -13.98 -32.42
C ALA A 384 -3.32 -13.52 -33.87
N LYS A 385 -3.42 -14.40 -34.84
CA LYS A 385 -3.24 -14.09 -36.25
C LYS A 385 -4.27 -13.13 -36.87
N ALA A 386 -5.43 -12.99 -36.22
CA ALA A 386 -6.50 -12.08 -36.64
C ALA A 386 -6.39 -10.70 -36.01
N VAL A 387 -5.55 -10.55 -34.98
CA VAL A 387 -5.40 -9.31 -34.25
C VAL A 387 -4.64 -8.27 -35.04
N LYS A 388 -5.26 -7.11 -35.24
CA LYS A 388 -4.68 -5.92 -35.92
C LYS A 388 -4.27 -4.84 -34.90
N THR A 389 -4.84 -4.87 -33.70
CA THR A 389 -4.57 -3.89 -32.66
C THR A 389 -4.42 -4.61 -31.33
N LEU A 390 -3.28 -4.42 -30.69
CA LEU A 390 -3.01 -4.89 -29.33
C LEU A 390 -3.14 -3.71 -28.38
N VAL A 391 -4.14 -3.76 -27.50
CA VAL A 391 -4.41 -2.73 -26.50
C VAL A 391 -3.94 -3.22 -25.14
N LEU A 392 -2.99 -2.52 -24.55
CA LEU A 392 -2.61 -2.71 -23.15
C LEU A 392 -3.33 -1.66 -22.30
N CYS A 393 -3.87 -2.09 -21.17
CA CYS A 393 -4.53 -1.22 -20.19
C CYS A 393 -4.34 -1.80 -18.78
N THR A 394 -4.79 -1.06 -17.77
CA THR A 394 -4.78 -1.51 -16.37
C THR A 394 -6.10 -1.22 -15.67
N GLY A 395 -6.39 -1.91 -14.59
CA GLY A 395 -7.53 -1.67 -13.72
C GLY A 395 -8.90 -1.77 -14.40
N LYS A 396 -9.83 -1.00 -13.84
CA LYS A 396 -11.23 -0.96 -14.26
C LYS A 396 -11.43 -0.71 -15.76
N PHE A 397 -10.55 0.07 -16.37
CA PHE A 397 -10.70 0.47 -17.76
C PHE A 397 -10.75 -0.71 -18.76
N TYR A 398 -10.17 -1.84 -18.38
CA TYR A 398 -10.31 -3.08 -19.14
C TYR A 398 -11.77 -3.46 -19.40
N TYR A 399 -12.63 -3.36 -18.40
CA TYR A 399 -14.05 -3.75 -18.55
C TYR A 399 -14.83 -2.80 -19.44
N ASP A 400 -14.55 -1.51 -19.34
CA ASP A 400 -15.15 -0.51 -20.22
C ASP A 400 -14.75 -0.73 -21.69
N LEU A 401 -13.48 -1.10 -21.94
CA LEU A 401 -12.98 -1.48 -23.27
C LEU A 401 -13.57 -2.79 -23.76
N LEU A 402 -13.75 -3.77 -22.88
CA LEU A 402 -14.35 -5.07 -23.20
C LEU A 402 -15.82 -4.92 -23.65
N ASP A 403 -16.59 -4.11 -22.94
CA ASP A 403 -17.97 -3.78 -23.29
C ASP A 403 -18.04 -3.07 -24.66
N ALA A 404 -17.18 -2.09 -24.87
CA ALA A 404 -17.11 -1.37 -26.14
C ALA A 404 -16.68 -2.27 -27.30
N ARG A 405 -15.69 -3.16 -27.09
CA ARG A 405 -15.24 -4.15 -28.07
C ARG A 405 -16.38 -5.07 -28.49
N THR A 406 -17.11 -5.58 -27.48
CA THR A 406 -18.24 -6.49 -27.68
C THR A 406 -19.36 -5.81 -28.47
N ALA A 407 -19.75 -4.59 -28.07
CA ALA A 407 -20.77 -3.80 -28.76
C ALA A 407 -20.38 -3.47 -30.23
N LYS A 408 -19.10 -3.21 -30.49
CA LYS A 408 -18.58 -2.90 -31.82
C LYS A 408 -18.21 -4.15 -32.63
N LYS A 409 -18.32 -5.35 -32.05
CA LYS A 409 -17.94 -6.65 -32.68
C LYS A 409 -16.49 -6.66 -33.23
N ARG A 410 -15.55 -6.06 -32.50
CA ARG A 410 -14.15 -5.89 -32.91
C ARG A 410 -13.30 -7.11 -32.47
N HIS A 411 -13.38 -8.20 -33.22
CA HIS A 411 -12.60 -9.42 -32.97
C HIS A 411 -11.12 -9.31 -33.40
N ASP A 412 -10.76 -8.22 -34.05
CA ASP A 412 -9.40 -7.87 -34.49
C ASP A 412 -8.63 -7.03 -33.46
N VAL A 413 -9.19 -6.85 -32.25
CA VAL A 413 -8.59 -6.10 -31.15
C VAL A 413 -8.37 -7.04 -29.96
N ALA A 414 -7.13 -7.22 -29.54
CA ALA A 414 -6.78 -7.90 -28.29
C ALA A 414 -6.72 -6.90 -27.14
N LEU A 415 -7.31 -7.25 -26.00
CA LEU A 415 -7.29 -6.45 -24.76
C LEU A 415 -6.46 -7.16 -23.70
N VAL A 416 -5.33 -6.62 -23.36
CA VAL A 416 -4.37 -7.17 -22.40
C VAL A 416 -4.36 -6.33 -21.14
N ARG A 417 -4.42 -6.99 -19.98
CA ARG A 417 -4.42 -6.37 -18.67
C ARG A 417 -3.03 -6.44 -18.05
N LEU A 418 -2.41 -5.30 -17.82
CA LEU A 418 -1.17 -5.21 -17.06
C LEU A 418 -1.53 -5.01 -15.59
N GLU A 419 -1.46 -6.09 -14.81
CA GLU A 419 -1.87 -6.13 -13.40
C GLU A 419 -0.78 -5.61 -12.45
N GLN A 420 0.50 -5.85 -12.80
CA GLN A 420 1.65 -5.35 -12.05
C GLN A 420 2.42 -4.33 -12.86
N LEU A 421 2.46 -3.10 -12.36
CA LEU A 421 3.13 -1.96 -13.00
C LEU A 421 4.60 -1.84 -12.57
N PHE A 422 4.94 -2.30 -11.37
CA PHE A 422 6.32 -2.38 -10.92
C PHE A 422 6.53 -3.56 -9.96
N PRO A 423 7.63 -4.34 -10.11
CA PRO A 423 8.47 -4.35 -11.30
C PRO A 423 7.71 -4.83 -12.55
N LEU A 424 8.04 -4.30 -13.73
CA LEU A 424 7.38 -4.69 -14.97
C LEU A 424 7.69 -6.15 -15.32
N PRO A 425 6.69 -6.97 -15.70
CA PRO A 425 6.85 -8.35 -16.14
C PRO A 425 7.41 -8.39 -17.57
N LYS A 426 8.68 -8.05 -17.73
CA LYS A 426 9.32 -7.85 -19.04
C LYS A 426 9.29 -9.10 -19.91
N ARG A 427 9.52 -10.28 -19.31
CA ARG A 427 9.51 -11.55 -20.04
C ARG A 427 8.14 -11.84 -20.65
N GLU A 428 7.09 -11.64 -19.88
CA GLU A 428 5.70 -11.82 -20.29
C GLU A 428 5.30 -10.79 -21.36
N LEU A 429 5.73 -9.55 -21.20
CA LEU A 429 5.51 -8.48 -22.19
C LEU A 429 6.26 -8.76 -23.51
N GLU A 430 7.50 -9.21 -23.46
CA GLU A 430 8.27 -9.59 -24.65
C GLU A 430 7.61 -10.75 -25.42
N ALA A 431 7.15 -11.78 -24.69
CA ALA A 431 6.41 -12.89 -25.28
C ALA A 431 5.09 -12.43 -25.90
N LEU A 432 4.39 -11.51 -25.25
CA LEU A 432 3.16 -10.90 -25.75
C LEU A 432 3.40 -10.14 -27.05
N PHE A 433 4.41 -9.27 -27.12
CA PHE A 433 4.74 -8.51 -28.33
C PHE A 433 5.17 -9.42 -29.47
N ALA A 434 5.89 -10.49 -29.19
CA ALA A 434 6.24 -11.49 -30.18
C ALA A 434 5.00 -12.24 -30.71
N LYS A 435 4.02 -12.54 -29.85
CA LYS A 435 2.75 -13.18 -30.23
C LYS A 435 1.91 -12.31 -31.17
N TYR A 436 1.94 -10.99 -30.99
CA TYR A 436 1.16 -10.00 -31.75
C TYR A 436 2.03 -9.07 -32.57
N ALA A 437 3.10 -9.59 -33.21
CA ALA A 437 4.15 -8.80 -33.84
C ALA A 437 3.64 -7.86 -34.94
N ASP A 438 2.56 -8.24 -35.65
CA ASP A 438 1.99 -7.46 -36.77
C ASP A 438 0.90 -6.47 -36.30
N ALA A 439 0.57 -6.42 -35.00
CA ALA A 439 -0.48 -5.57 -34.48
C ALA A 439 0.01 -4.16 -34.15
N GLU A 440 -0.84 -3.16 -34.40
CA GLU A 440 -0.64 -1.80 -33.89
C GLU A 440 -0.69 -1.82 -32.37
N LEU A 441 0.33 -1.27 -31.72
CA LEU A 441 0.41 -1.20 -30.25
C LEU A 441 -0.34 0.03 -29.71
N VAL A 442 -1.23 -0.18 -28.74
CA VAL A 442 -2.00 0.88 -28.08
C VAL A 442 -1.83 0.77 -26.57
N TRP A 443 -1.50 1.89 -25.94
CA TRP A 443 -1.68 2.06 -24.49
C TRP A 443 -2.96 2.83 -24.23
N ALA A 444 -3.86 2.27 -23.42
CA ALA A 444 -5.13 2.88 -23.07
C ALA A 444 -5.23 3.11 -21.55
N GLN A 445 -5.49 4.33 -21.14
CA GLN A 445 -5.65 4.71 -19.73
C GLN A 445 -6.75 5.75 -19.54
N GLU A 446 -7.39 5.74 -18.36
CA GLU A 446 -8.43 6.72 -17.99
C GLU A 446 -7.85 8.08 -17.61
N GLU A 447 -6.61 8.11 -17.12
CA GLU A 447 -5.91 9.26 -16.62
C GLU A 447 -5.55 10.23 -17.74
N PRO A 448 -5.29 11.51 -17.38
CA PRO A 448 -4.63 12.44 -18.27
C PRO A 448 -3.28 11.92 -18.76
N ARG A 449 -2.86 12.32 -19.95
CA ARG A 449 -1.65 11.82 -20.60
C ARG A 449 -0.36 12.06 -19.80
N ASN A 450 -0.32 13.09 -18.98
CA ASN A 450 0.79 13.40 -18.07
C ASN A 450 0.71 12.68 -16.71
N MET A 451 -0.31 11.85 -16.52
CA MET A 451 -0.59 11.08 -15.30
C MET A 451 -0.71 9.59 -15.63
N GLY A 452 -1.00 8.76 -14.63
CA GLY A 452 -1.13 7.32 -14.83
C GLY A 452 0.20 6.62 -15.12
N ALA A 453 0.15 5.48 -15.79
CA ALA A 453 1.33 4.62 -15.97
C ALA A 453 2.14 4.90 -17.24
N TYR A 454 1.61 5.66 -18.20
CA TYR A 454 2.29 5.83 -19.48
C TYR A 454 3.72 6.40 -19.38
N GLY A 455 3.94 7.41 -18.53
CA GLY A 455 5.26 7.98 -18.31
C GLY A 455 6.29 6.96 -17.78
N HIS A 456 5.85 6.05 -16.92
CA HIS A 456 6.66 4.95 -16.42
C HIS A 456 7.00 3.93 -17.53
N LEU A 457 6.02 3.57 -18.34
CA LEU A 457 6.25 2.67 -19.48
C LEU A 457 7.26 3.25 -20.47
N LEU A 458 7.18 4.54 -20.78
CA LEU A 458 8.15 5.22 -21.67
C LEU A 458 9.60 5.13 -21.17
N LEU A 459 9.81 5.12 -19.83
CA LEU A 459 11.14 5.03 -19.24
C LEU A 459 11.68 3.59 -19.17
N HIS A 460 10.80 2.60 -19.04
CA HIS A 460 11.20 1.24 -18.68
C HIS A 460 10.90 0.17 -19.74
N LEU A 461 10.10 0.50 -20.76
CA LEU A 461 9.67 -0.40 -21.83
C LEU A 461 10.01 0.22 -23.19
N PRO A 462 11.00 -0.30 -23.96
CA PRO A 462 11.38 0.27 -25.25
C PRO A 462 10.22 0.41 -26.24
N GLN A 463 9.33 -0.58 -26.28
CA GLN A 463 8.15 -0.62 -27.19
C GLN A 463 7.13 0.49 -26.87
N ALA A 464 7.17 1.09 -25.68
CA ALA A 464 6.23 2.15 -25.32
C ALA A 464 6.37 3.43 -26.18
N ARG A 465 7.49 3.59 -26.88
CA ARG A 465 7.71 4.68 -27.84
C ARG A 465 6.83 4.56 -29.09
N ASP A 466 6.46 3.33 -29.44
CA ASP A 466 5.65 3.01 -30.61
C ASP A 466 4.15 2.95 -30.26
N PHE A 467 3.78 3.14 -29.00
CA PHE A 467 2.39 3.11 -28.60
C PHE A 467 1.60 4.30 -29.14
N ARG A 468 0.49 4.01 -29.78
CA ARG A 468 -0.61 4.98 -29.88
C ARG A 468 -1.27 5.10 -28.52
N VAL A 469 -1.26 6.29 -27.95
CA VAL A 469 -1.73 6.51 -26.56
C VAL A 469 -3.14 7.04 -26.55
N ALA A 470 -4.07 6.24 -26.06
CA ALA A 470 -5.45 6.60 -25.81
C ALA A 470 -5.63 7.01 -24.34
N SER A 471 -5.74 8.30 -24.09
CA SER A 471 -5.82 8.89 -22.74
C SER A 471 -6.60 10.21 -22.77
N ARG A 472 -6.91 10.79 -21.62
CA ARG A 472 -7.33 12.19 -21.55
C ARG A 472 -6.19 13.11 -22.00
N ARG A 473 -6.54 14.35 -22.37
CA ARG A 473 -5.54 15.40 -22.67
C ARG A 473 -4.68 15.66 -21.45
N PHE A 474 -3.59 16.43 -21.64
CA PHE A 474 -2.79 16.95 -20.53
C PHE A 474 -3.64 17.87 -19.65
N TYR A 475 -3.64 17.61 -18.34
CA TYR A 475 -4.36 18.40 -17.36
C TYR A 475 -3.50 18.64 -16.11
N GLY A 476 -3.71 19.81 -15.47
CA GLY A 476 -3.14 20.10 -14.15
C GLY A 476 -3.93 19.43 -13.02
N ALA A 477 -5.27 19.33 -13.18
CA ALA A 477 -6.13 18.58 -12.26
C ALA A 477 -6.28 17.12 -12.70
N PRO A 478 -6.48 16.16 -11.79
CA PRO A 478 -6.61 14.75 -12.16
C PRO A 478 -7.88 14.47 -12.97
N ALA A 479 -9.02 15.07 -12.62
CA ALA A 479 -10.29 14.81 -13.26
C ALA A 479 -11.16 16.07 -13.39
N ALA A 480 -12.17 15.99 -14.24
CA ALA A 480 -13.16 17.07 -14.41
C ALA A 480 -14.13 17.13 -13.23
N GLY A 481 -14.45 18.33 -12.74
CA GLY A 481 -15.47 18.55 -11.71
C GLY A 481 -16.90 18.26 -12.17
N SER A 482 -17.17 18.22 -13.49
CA SER A 482 -18.48 17.90 -14.05
C SER A 482 -18.57 16.44 -14.49
N SER A 483 -19.56 15.71 -14.00
CA SER A 483 -19.80 14.30 -14.38
C SER A 483 -20.09 14.14 -15.88
N THR A 484 -20.82 15.07 -16.48
CA THR A 484 -21.09 15.08 -17.94
C THR A 484 -19.80 15.22 -18.74
N ARG A 485 -18.91 16.15 -18.33
CA ARG A 485 -17.61 16.34 -18.99
C ARG A 485 -16.70 15.11 -18.79
N SER A 486 -16.75 14.50 -17.60
CA SER A 486 -16.02 13.28 -17.32
C SER A 486 -16.46 12.14 -18.22
N LYS A 487 -17.78 11.89 -18.35
CA LYS A 487 -18.37 10.86 -19.23
C LYS A 487 -18.01 11.08 -20.70
N ARG A 488 -18.11 12.33 -21.17
CA ARG A 488 -17.74 12.66 -22.54
C ARG A 488 -16.26 12.35 -22.81
N GLY A 489 -15.34 12.79 -21.95
CA GLY A 489 -13.92 12.50 -22.10
C GLY A 489 -13.59 11.00 -22.01
N HIS A 490 -14.33 10.24 -21.22
CA HIS A 490 -14.23 8.79 -21.14
C HIS A 490 -14.63 8.12 -22.46
N GLN A 491 -15.77 8.53 -23.03
CA GLN A 491 -16.24 8.04 -24.32
C GLN A 491 -15.27 8.37 -25.45
N GLU A 492 -14.69 9.58 -25.45
CA GLU A 492 -13.69 10.01 -26.43
C GLU A 492 -12.45 9.09 -26.43
N ILE A 493 -11.98 8.66 -25.25
CA ILE A 493 -10.86 7.70 -25.15
C ILE A 493 -11.24 6.35 -25.77
N ILE A 494 -12.40 5.80 -25.38
CA ILE A 494 -12.89 4.52 -25.88
C ILE A 494 -13.03 4.57 -27.41
N GLU A 495 -13.61 5.63 -27.96
CA GLU A 495 -13.75 5.79 -29.41
C GLU A 495 -12.38 5.79 -30.10
N TYR A 496 -11.40 6.50 -29.56
CA TYR A 496 -10.05 6.57 -30.12
C TYR A 496 -9.29 5.24 -30.04
N VAL A 497 -9.54 4.41 -29.04
CA VAL A 497 -8.97 3.04 -29.00
C VAL A 497 -9.37 2.24 -30.23
N PHE A 498 -10.66 2.30 -30.62
CA PHE A 498 -11.21 1.47 -31.70
C PHE A 498 -11.18 2.16 -33.08
N ASP A 499 -11.00 3.47 -33.14
CA ASP A 499 -10.95 4.25 -34.38
C ASP A 499 -9.97 5.42 -34.25
N LYS A 500 -8.78 5.24 -34.83
CA LYS A 500 -7.71 6.25 -34.80
C LYS A 500 -8.05 7.56 -35.52
N THR A 501 -9.09 7.57 -36.38
CA THR A 501 -9.54 8.80 -37.06
C THR A 501 -10.28 9.73 -36.11
N LYS A 502 -10.69 9.24 -34.95
CA LYS A 502 -11.38 9.98 -33.86
C LYS A 502 -10.41 10.71 -32.94
N ASP A 503 -9.27 11.20 -33.45
CA ASP A 503 -8.27 11.93 -32.67
C ASP A 503 -8.82 13.32 -32.24
N ASN A 504 -9.68 13.32 -31.24
CA ASN A 504 -10.15 14.53 -30.55
C ASN A 504 -9.24 14.93 -29.37
N MET A 505 -8.06 14.32 -29.26
CA MET A 505 -7.18 14.38 -28.08
C MET A 505 -5.98 15.32 -28.25
N ARG A 506 -5.91 16.08 -29.32
CA ARG A 506 -4.92 17.13 -29.55
C ARG A 506 -5.21 18.41 -28.81
#